data_73c0807a2f21a4f7d1449922287fabbc
#
_entry.id   73c0807a2f21a4f7d1449922287fabbc
#
_cell.length_a   1.000
_cell.length_b   1.000
_cell.length_c   1.000
_cell.angle_alpha   90.00
_cell.angle_beta   90.00
_cell.angle_gamma   90.00
#
_symmetry.space_group_name_H-M   'P 1'
#
loop_
_entity.id
_entity.type
_entity.pdbx_description
1 polymer ?
#
loop_
_entity_poly.entity_id
_entity_poly.type
_entity_poly.pdbx_seq_one_letter_code
_entity_poly.pdbx_strand_id
1 'polypeptide(L)'
;MYSVYILFFIIILLCISLVIQIKGKITLFPTILISILILYFLLNPKSCIDASLSGAKLFVQAVLPTILPFMVLCNLLIAYGGIDIYSKLLGPLLCSPLKLSKNASFPLIASIICGNPLGAKYSTDAYEQNYYDYDEYTKMISIASNTGPLFLIGSVGNVMLGDKNLGYILLISGYLSMFLMALITSDSKKTLKEKKLVPQNKVIKNFGTNLKD
;
A
#
# COMPACT_ATOMS: atom_id res chain seq x y z
N MET A 1 29.31 -6.68 4.16
CA MET A 1 28.79 -8.05 4.14
C MET A 1 28.11 -8.45 5.47
N TYR A 2 28.71 -8.24 6.64
CA TYR A 2 28.10 -8.54 7.95
C TYR A 2 26.77 -7.82 8.19
N SER A 3 26.59 -6.61 7.70
CA SER A 3 25.37 -5.81 7.85
C SER A 3 24.13 -6.49 7.26
N VAL A 4 24.27 -7.20 6.14
CA VAL A 4 23.17 -7.93 5.47
C VAL A 4 22.76 -9.15 6.31
N TYR A 5 23.70 -9.88 6.89
CA TYR A 5 23.40 -11.03 7.74
C TYR A 5 22.72 -10.60 9.03
N ILE A 6 23.12 -9.46 9.62
CA ILE A 6 22.47 -8.89 10.80
C ILE A 6 21.02 -8.51 10.47
N LEU A 7 20.78 -7.86 9.32
CA LEU A 7 19.44 -7.51 8.88
C LEU A 7 18.57 -8.76 8.68
N PHE A 8 19.11 -9.78 8.03
CA PHE A 8 18.40 -11.05 7.81
C PHE A 8 18.05 -11.74 9.12
N PHE A 9 18.98 -11.74 10.08
CA PHE A 9 18.75 -12.28 11.41
C PHE A 9 17.64 -11.53 12.16
N ILE A 10 17.64 -10.19 12.08
CA ILE A 10 16.59 -9.34 12.68
C ILE A 10 15.22 -9.64 12.04
N ILE A 11 15.13 -9.81 10.71
CA ILE A 11 13.89 -10.15 10.03
C ILE A 11 13.37 -11.51 10.47
N ILE A 12 14.22 -12.53 10.56
CA ILE A 12 13.83 -13.86 11.04
C ILE A 12 13.30 -13.76 12.48
N LEU A 13 13.96 -13.02 13.32
CA LEU A 13 13.59 -12.81 14.72
C LEU A 13 12.23 -12.09 14.85
N LEU A 14 11.97 -11.10 14.00
CA LEU A 14 10.67 -10.43 13.91
C LEU A 14 9.56 -11.38 13.40
N CYS A 15 9.84 -12.23 12.42
CA CYS A 15 8.89 -13.23 11.94
C CYS A 15 8.54 -14.25 13.04
N ILE A 16 9.53 -14.73 13.79
CA ILE A 16 9.31 -15.62 14.93
C ILE A 16 8.46 -14.92 16.00
N SER A 17 8.74 -13.66 16.29
CA SER A 17 7.95 -12.84 17.22
C SER A 17 6.50 -12.71 16.82
N LEU A 18 6.23 -12.46 15.53
CA LEU A 18 4.87 -12.39 14.99
C LEU A 18 4.13 -13.72 15.16
N VAL A 19 4.79 -14.85 14.88
CA VAL A 19 4.19 -16.19 15.04
C VAL A 19 3.85 -16.48 16.50
N ILE A 20 4.70 -16.08 17.44
CA ILE A 20 4.46 -16.24 18.88
C ILE A 20 3.33 -15.32 19.36
N GLN A 21 3.23 -14.10 18.82
CA GLN A 21 2.21 -13.11 19.18
C GLN A 21 0.80 -13.53 18.75
N ILE A 22 0.68 -14.29 17.65
CA ILE A 22 -0.59 -14.85 17.18
C ILE A 22 -1.12 -15.91 18.19
N LYS A 23 -0.26 -16.57 18.93
CA LYS A 23 -0.63 -17.64 19.89
C LYS A 23 -0.72 -17.23 21.35
N GLY A 24 -0.32 -16.02 21.76
CA GLY A 24 -0.34 -15.60 23.16
C GLY A 24 -0.11 -14.12 23.41
N LYS A 25 -0.61 -13.62 24.53
CA LYS A 25 -0.48 -12.22 24.99
C LYS A 25 0.97 -11.87 25.43
N ILE A 26 1.99 -12.18 24.66
CA ILE A 26 3.38 -11.93 25.09
C ILE A 26 3.86 -10.64 24.41
N THR A 27 3.69 -9.52 25.08
CA THR A 27 4.28 -8.22 24.72
C THR A 27 5.75 -8.11 25.12
N LEU A 28 6.26 -9.04 25.90
CA LEU A 28 7.65 -9.02 26.45
C LEU A 28 8.72 -9.09 25.36
N PHE A 29 8.56 -9.95 24.36
CA PHE A 29 9.57 -10.16 23.34
C PHE A 29 9.83 -8.92 22.47
N PRO A 30 8.80 -8.26 21.86
CA PRO A 30 9.01 -7.03 21.12
C PRO A 30 9.56 -5.90 22.02
N THR A 31 9.15 -5.84 23.29
CA THR A 31 9.68 -4.86 24.25
C THR A 31 11.17 -5.04 24.49
N ILE A 32 11.64 -6.27 24.71
CA ILE A 32 13.05 -6.56 24.89
C ILE A 32 13.84 -6.21 23.62
N LEU A 33 13.34 -6.59 22.44
CA LEU A 33 13.99 -6.29 21.17
C LEU A 33 14.16 -4.78 20.96
N ILE A 34 13.09 -4.01 21.18
CA ILE A 34 13.12 -2.54 21.07
C ILE A 34 14.09 -1.95 22.09
N SER A 35 14.10 -2.45 23.33
CA SER A 35 15.04 -1.99 24.36
C SER A 35 16.50 -2.25 23.98
N ILE A 36 16.80 -3.39 23.40
CA ILE A 36 18.14 -3.71 22.88
C ILE A 36 18.54 -2.75 21.75
N LEU A 37 17.61 -2.43 20.83
CA LEU A 37 17.87 -1.48 19.75
C LEU A 37 18.14 -0.06 20.29
N ILE A 38 17.39 0.38 21.29
CA ILE A 38 17.62 1.67 21.95
C ILE A 38 18.99 1.69 22.62
N LEU A 39 19.34 0.62 23.34
CA LEU A 39 20.65 0.51 23.96
C LEU A 39 21.78 0.52 22.93
N TYR A 40 21.62 -0.20 21.81
CA TYR A 40 22.57 -0.18 20.71
C TYR A 40 22.75 1.23 20.13
N PHE A 41 21.66 1.99 19.98
CA PHE A 41 21.72 3.36 19.53
C PHE A 41 22.49 4.27 20.50
N LEU A 42 22.30 4.09 21.80
CA LEU A 42 23.02 4.84 22.84
C LEU A 42 24.52 4.50 22.91
N LEU A 43 24.86 3.24 22.66
CA LEU A 43 26.24 2.79 22.67
C LEU A 43 27.02 3.15 21.40
N ASN A 44 26.32 3.29 20.27
CA ASN A 44 26.94 3.57 18.96
C ASN A 44 26.28 4.78 18.26
N PRO A 45 26.22 5.96 18.91
CA PRO A 45 25.45 7.09 18.39
C PRO A 45 25.95 7.57 17.01
N LYS A 46 27.28 7.61 16.83
CA LYS A 46 27.86 8.07 15.55
C LYS A 46 27.42 7.18 14.37
N SER A 47 27.59 5.87 14.49
CA SER A 47 27.20 4.92 13.42
C SER A 47 25.72 4.98 13.13
N CYS A 48 24.88 5.13 14.15
CA CYS A 48 23.44 5.24 13.99
C CYS A 48 23.04 6.56 13.32
N ILE A 49 23.67 7.68 13.66
CA ILE A 49 23.44 8.98 13.05
C ILE A 49 23.89 8.94 11.58
N ASP A 50 25.08 8.42 11.29
CA ASP A 50 25.59 8.30 9.92
C ASP A 50 24.67 7.42 9.05
N ALA A 51 24.17 6.31 9.59
CA ALA A 51 23.19 5.46 8.91
C ALA A 51 21.86 6.19 8.67
N SER A 52 21.37 6.94 9.65
CA SER A 52 20.14 7.74 9.53
C SER A 52 20.28 8.85 8.48
N LEU A 53 21.41 9.55 8.46
CA LEU A 53 21.72 10.57 7.46
C LEU A 53 21.81 9.96 6.05
N SER A 54 22.42 8.78 5.92
CA SER A 54 22.50 8.06 4.66
C SER A 54 21.11 7.65 4.15
N GLY A 55 20.25 7.16 5.04
CA GLY A 55 18.86 6.85 4.74
C GLY A 55 18.05 8.09 4.33
N ALA A 56 18.19 9.20 5.06
CA ALA A 56 17.54 10.46 4.72
C ALA A 56 18.00 10.99 3.35
N LYS A 57 19.30 10.91 3.07
CA LYS A 57 19.86 11.29 1.76
C LYS A 57 19.28 10.44 0.63
N LEU A 58 19.19 9.14 0.81
CA LEU A 58 18.58 8.23 -0.15
C LEU A 58 17.10 8.56 -0.38
N PHE A 59 16.34 8.85 0.69
CA PHE A 59 14.96 9.27 0.59
C PHE A 59 14.79 10.54 -0.25
N VAL A 60 15.57 11.57 0.04
CA VAL A 60 15.52 12.86 -0.68
C VAL A 60 15.96 12.71 -2.13
N GLN A 61 16.93 11.86 -2.44
CA GLN A 61 17.47 11.70 -3.79
C GLN A 61 16.69 10.73 -4.66
N ALA A 62 16.13 9.66 -4.10
CA ALA A 62 15.47 8.61 -4.84
C ALA A 62 13.94 8.63 -4.71
N VAL A 63 13.44 8.79 -3.49
CA VAL A 63 12.03 8.58 -3.17
C VAL A 63 11.21 9.85 -3.38
N LEU A 64 11.64 10.95 -2.78
CA LEU A 64 10.91 12.21 -2.80
C LEU A 64 10.68 12.76 -4.21
N PRO A 65 11.68 12.80 -5.12
CA PRO A 65 11.50 13.36 -6.46
C PRO A 65 10.54 12.55 -7.35
N THR A 66 10.35 11.27 -7.04
CA THR A 66 9.44 10.41 -7.79
C THR A 66 8.04 10.39 -7.20
N ILE A 67 7.92 10.27 -5.88
CA ILE A 67 6.61 10.14 -5.21
C ILE A 67 5.87 11.49 -5.22
N LEU A 68 6.53 12.60 -4.88
CA LEU A 68 5.87 13.88 -4.70
C LEU A 68 5.15 14.38 -5.97
N PRO A 69 5.82 14.51 -7.13
CA PRO A 69 5.13 14.95 -8.35
C PRO A 69 4.05 13.96 -8.78
N PHE A 70 4.27 12.66 -8.58
CA PHE A 70 3.27 11.66 -8.91
C PHE A 70 2.03 11.73 -8.01
N MET A 71 2.19 11.96 -6.71
CA MET A 71 1.06 12.19 -5.80
C MET A 71 0.25 13.43 -6.22
N VAL A 72 0.91 14.50 -6.64
CA VAL A 72 0.23 15.70 -7.16
C VAL A 72 -0.58 15.36 -8.40
N LEU A 73 0.02 14.65 -9.37
CA LEU A 73 -0.67 14.22 -10.59
C LEU A 73 -1.85 13.28 -10.29
N CYS A 74 -1.70 12.34 -9.37
CA CYS A 74 -2.79 11.47 -8.94
C CYS A 74 -3.94 12.26 -8.29
N ASN A 75 -3.62 13.23 -7.42
CA ASN A 75 -4.65 14.06 -6.81
C ASN A 75 -5.37 14.94 -7.85
N LEU A 76 -4.65 15.47 -8.85
CA LEU A 76 -5.26 16.19 -9.97
C LEU A 76 -6.15 15.26 -10.81
N LEU A 77 -5.68 14.04 -11.12
CA LEU A 77 -6.47 13.04 -11.84
C LEU A 77 -7.79 12.74 -11.12
N ILE A 78 -7.75 12.63 -9.81
CA ILE A 78 -8.93 12.43 -8.96
C ILE A 78 -9.82 13.66 -8.99
N ALA A 79 -9.27 14.85 -8.79
CA ALA A 79 -10.02 16.11 -8.76
C ALA A 79 -10.77 16.39 -10.08
N TYR A 80 -10.19 15.99 -11.21
CA TYR A 80 -10.81 16.10 -12.53
C TYR A 80 -11.67 14.90 -12.93
N GLY A 81 -11.94 13.96 -12.01
CA GLY A 81 -12.80 12.79 -12.28
C GLY A 81 -12.18 11.75 -13.23
N GLY A 82 -10.86 11.81 -13.44
CA GLY A 82 -10.16 10.87 -14.32
C GLY A 82 -10.25 9.43 -13.83
N ILE A 83 -10.20 9.20 -12.53
CA ILE A 83 -10.33 7.85 -11.94
C ILE A 83 -11.74 7.27 -12.20
N ASP A 84 -12.78 8.11 -12.26
CA ASP A 84 -14.13 7.64 -12.61
C ASP A 84 -14.21 7.09 -14.04
N ILE A 85 -13.48 7.72 -14.97
CA ILE A 85 -13.40 7.25 -16.35
C ILE A 85 -12.73 5.88 -16.39
N TYR A 86 -11.57 5.75 -15.72
CA TYR A 86 -10.87 4.47 -15.62
C TYR A 86 -11.69 3.40 -14.89
N SER A 87 -12.41 3.77 -13.82
CA SER A 87 -13.27 2.84 -13.07
C SER A 87 -14.42 2.32 -13.92
N LYS A 88 -15.02 3.15 -14.75
CA LYS A 88 -16.07 2.72 -15.69
C LYS A 88 -15.54 1.80 -16.78
N LEU A 89 -14.35 2.07 -17.27
CA LEU A 89 -13.73 1.31 -18.36
C LEU A 89 -13.12 -0.02 -17.88
N LEU A 90 -12.32 0.02 -16.83
CA LEU A 90 -11.52 -1.10 -16.33
C LEU A 90 -12.15 -1.79 -15.12
N GLY A 91 -13.05 -1.10 -14.39
CA GLY A 91 -13.67 -1.63 -13.19
C GLY A 91 -14.37 -2.98 -13.40
N PRO A 92 -15.25 -3.14 -14.40
CA PRO A 92 -15.89 -4.43 -14.64
C PRO A 92 -14.90 -5.56 -14.95
N LEU A 93 -13.81 -5.24 -15.65
CA LEU A 93 -12.78 -6.20 -16.02
C LEU A 93 -11.97 -6.64 -14.81
N LEU A 94 -11.65 -5.72 -13.88
CA LEU A 94 -10.83 -5.98 -12.70
C LEU A 94 -11.66 -6.48 -11.52
N CYS A 95 -12.84 -5.92 -11.28
CA CYS A 95 -13.66 -6.29 -10.12
C CYS A 95 -14.32 -7.68 -10.29
N SER A 96 -14.70 -8.04 -11.51
CA SER A 96 -15.39 -9.32 -11.77
C SER A 96 -14.54 -10.54 -11.36
N PRO A 97 -13.29 -10.70 -11.84
CA PRO A 97 -12.45 -11.84 -11.43
C PRO A 97 -12.09 -11.83 -9.96
N LEU A 98 -12.01 -10.64 -9.35
CA LEU A 98 -11.71 -10.47 -7.94
C LEU A 98 -12.94 -10.61 -7.03
N LYS A 99 -14.12 -10.85 -7.58
CA LYS A 99 -15.41 -10.90 -6.86
C LYS A 99 -15.59 -9.68 -5.95
N LEU A 100 -15.37 -8.51 -6.49
CA LEU A 100 -15.60 -7.23 -5.86
C LEU A 100 -16.85 -6.56 -6.46
N SER A 101 -17.54 -5.76 -5.68
CA SER A 101 -18.68 -4.98 -6.17
C SER A 101 -18.23 -3.89 -7.13
N LYS A 102 -19.16 -3.38 -7.93
CA LYS A 102 -18.88 -2.24 -8.83
C LYS A 102 -18.46 -0.98 -8.06
N ASN A 103 -18.87 -0.86 -6.79
CA ASN A 103 -18.51 0.23 -5.92
C ASN A 103 -17.02 0.23 -5.52
N ALA A 104 -16.39 -0.96 -5.53
CA ALA A 104 -14.96 -1.09 -5.27
C ALA A 104 -14.06 -0.70 -6.45
N SER A 105 -14.63 -0.46 -7.64
CA SER A 105 -13.83 -0.16 -8.84
C SER A 105 -13.02 1.13 -8.72
N PHE A 106 -13.58 2.18 -8.11
CA PHE A 106 -12.85 3.43 -7.91
C PHE A 106 -11.63 3.26 -6.98
N PRO A 107 -11.76 2.74 -5.74
CA PRO A 107 -10.61 2.51 -4.88
C PRO A 107 -9.60 1.53 -5.46
N LEU A 108 -10.04 0.49 -6.17
CA LEU A 108 -9.17 -0.49 -6.81
C LEU A 108 -8.30 0.16 -7.89
N ILE A 109 -8.90 0.93 -8.79
CA ILE A 109 -8.16 1.63 -9.84
C ILE A 109 -7.23 2.69 -9.25
N ALA A 110 -7.69 3.43 -8.24
CA ALA A 110 -6.84 4.38 -7.51
C ALA A 110 -5.63 3.67 -6.87
N SER A 111 -5.84 2.49 -6.29
CA SER A 111 -4.77 1.67 -5.74
C SER A 111 -3.75 1.23 -6.80
N ILE A 112 -4.20 0.78 -7.95
CA ILE A 112 -3.33 0.32 -9.04
C ILE A 112 -2.52 1.48 -9.62
N ILE A 113 -3.16 2.63 -9.88
CA ILE A 113 -2.50 3.78 -10.52
C ILE A 113 -1.65 4.56 -9.52
N CYS A 114 -2.25 4.94 -8.39
CA CYS A 114 -1.61 5.85 -7.42
C CYS A 114 -0.82 5.10 -6.34
N GLY A 115 -1.16 3.84 -6.09
CA GLY A 115 -0.52 3.03 -5.06
C GLY A 115 -0.86 3.46 -3.64
N ASN A 116 -0.04 3.01 -2.69
CA ASN A 116 -0.16 3.38 -1.28
C ASN A 116 0.45 4.82 -1.08
N PRO A 117 -0.14 5.69 -0.24
CA PRO A 117 -1.28 5.45 0.66
C PRO A 117 -2.67 5.71 0.06
N LEU A 118 -2.77 6.25 -1.16
CA LEU A 118 -4.03 6.73 -1.74
C LEU A 118 -5.06 5.61 -1.92
N GLY A 119 -4.64 4.45 -2.39
CA GLY A 119 -5.54 3.30 -2.55
C GLY A 119 -6.20 2.88 -1.24
N ALA A 120 -5.41 2.79 -0.16
CA ALA A 120 -5.91 2.45 1.17
C ALA A 120 -6.86 3.54 1.70
N LYS A 121 -6.50 4.82 1.54
CA LYS A 121 -7.35 5.95 1.92
C LYS A 121 -8.72 5.87 1.26
N TYR A 122 -8.76 5.76 -0.07
CA TYR A 122 -10.04 5.71 -0.79
C TYR A 122 -10.85 4.45 -0.48
N SER A 123 -10.21 3.34 -0.17
CA SER A 123 -10.91 2.14 0.30
C SER A 123 -11.57 2.39 1.66
N THR A 124 -10.91 3.08 2.57
CA THR A 124 -11.45 3.44 3.88
C THR A 124 -12.61 4.44 3.74
N ASP A 125 -12.40 5.51 2.97
CA ASP A 125 -13.41 6.53 2.72
C ASP A 125 -14.69 5.93 2.10
N ALA A 126 -14.55 4.98 1.17
CA ALA A 126 -15.68 4.30 0.56
C ALA A 126 -16.42 3.38 1.55
N TYR A 127 -15.72 2.73 2.45
CA TYR A 127 -16.32 1.94 3.53
C TYR A 127 -17.08 2.83 4.51
N GLU A 128 -16.51 3.92 4.97
CA GLU A 128 -17.14 4.88 5.89
C GLU A 128 -18.42 5.48 5.28
N GLN A 129 -18.44 5.66 3.97
CA GLN A 129 -19.61 6.11 3.23
C GLN A 129 -20.61 4.98 2.88
N ASN A 130 -20.39 3.77 3.41
CA ASN A 130 -21.26 2.60 3.23
C ASN A 130 -21.44 2.14 1.77
N TYR A 131 -20.42 2.29 0.92
CA TYR A 131 -20.47 1.78 -0.46
C TYR A 131 -20.37 0.26 -0.53
N TYR A 132 -19.71 -0.37 0.43
CA TYR A 132 -19.58 -1.81 0.59
C TYR A 132 -19.52 -2.19 2.07
N ASP A 133 -19.61 -3.49 2.36
CA ASP A 133 -19.60 -4.01 3.72
C ASP A 133 -18.19 -4.22 4.27
N TYR A 134 -18.09 -4.65 5.54
CA TYR A 134 -16.82 -4.87 6.21
C TYR A 134 -15.99 -5.99 5.58
N ASP A 135 -16.65 -7.04 5.08
CA ASP A 135 -15.95 -8.18 4.45
C ASP A 135 -15.27 -7.73 3.15
N GLU A 136 -15.98 -6.94 2.34
CA GLU A 136 -15.43 -6.36 1.11
C GLU A 136 -14.35 -5.30 1.40
N TYR A 137 -14.54 -4.49 2.45
CA TYR A 137 -13.54 -3.53 2.92
C TYR A 137 -12.23 -4.22 3.29
N THR A 138 -12.29 -5.29 4.11
CA THR A 138 -11.10 -6.04 4.54
C THR A 138 -10.35 -6.61 3.33
N LYS A 139 -11.09 -7.11 2.36
CA LYS A 139 -10.52 -7.59 1.10
C LYS A 139 -9.90 -6.44 0.31
N MET A 140 -10.59 -5.32 0.19
CA MET A 140 -10.07 -4.14 -0.51
C MET A 140 -8.79 -3.59 0.12
N ILE A 141 -8.71 -3.49 1.45
CA ILE A 141 -7.50 -3.02 2.13
C ILE A 141 -6.31 -3.93 1.87
N SER A 142 -6.51 -5.25 1.85
CA SER A 142 -5.43 -6.20 1.55
C SER A 142 -4.87 -6.06 0.13
N ILE A 143 -5.70 -5.63 -0.82
CA ILE A 143 -5.33 -5.39 -2.22
C ILE A 143 -4.83 -3.95 -2.42
N ALA A 144 -5.48 -2.98 -1.77
CA ALA A 144 -5.24 -1.55 -1.94
C ALA A 144 -3.92 -1.07 -1.30
N SER A 145 -3.26 -1.89 -0.49
CA SER A 145 -1.94 -1.61 0.08
C SER A 145 -0.79 -1.89 -0.89
N ASN A 146 -1.05 -1.73 -2.18
CA ASN A 146 -0.08 -1.99 -3.24
C ASN A 146 0.87 -0.82 -3.45
N THR A 147 2.07 -1.12 -3.95
CA THR A 147 3.09 -0.09 -4.26
C THR A 147 2.83 0.50 -5.64
N GLY A 148 2.85 1.83 -5.75
CA GLY A 148 2.62 2.51 -7.01
C GLY A 148 3.70 2.23 -8.07
N PRO A 149 3.32 2.20 -9.37
CA PRO A 149 4.22 1.83 -10.46
C PRO A 149 5.42 2.77 -10.58
N LEU A 150 5.22 4.06 -10.38
CA LEU A 150 6.34 5.01 -10.49
C LEU A 150 7.37 4.83 -9.39
N PHE A 151 6.96 4.44 -8.17
CA PHE A 151 7.91 4.15 -7.11
C PHE A 151 8.75 2.92 -7.43
N LEU A 152 8.13 1.84 -7.92
CA LEU A 152 8.87 0.62 -8.26
C LEU A 152 9.80 0.81 -9.46
N ILE A 153 9.34 1.47 -10.50
CA ILE A 153 10.16 1.66 -11.72
C ILE A 153 11.15 2.80 -11.51
N GLY A 154 10.68 3.95 -11.00
CA GLY A 154 11.50 5.15 -10.88
C GLY A 154 12.46 5.11 -9.70
N SER A 155 11.94 4.99 -8.48
CA SER A 155 12.78 5.03 -7.28
C SER A 155 13.59 3.75 -7.11
N VAL A 156 12.91 2.59 -7.09
CA VAL A 156 13.59 1.32 -6.78
C VAL A 156 14.41 0.86 -7.99
N GLY A 157 13.79 0.68 -9.14
CA GLY A 157 14.47 0.15 -10.34
C GLY A 157 15.56 1.08 -10.82
N ASN A 158 15.20 2.31 -11.19
CA ASN A 158 16.14 3.21 -11.86
C ASN A 158 17.15 3.85 -10.89
N VAL A 159 16.72 4.37 -9.73
CA VAL A 159 17.62 5.14 -8.84
C VAL A 159 18.36 4.22 -7.87
N MET A 160 17.68 3.26 -7.23
CA MET A 160 18.30 2.42 -6.20
C MET A 160 19.06 1.23 -6.79
N LEU A 161 18.51 0.57 -7.81
CA LEU A 161 19.10 -0.61 -8.44
C LEU A 161 19.90 -0.29 -9.71
N GLY A 162 19.76 0.91 -10.28
CA GLY A 162 20.43 1.33 -11.50
C GLY A 162 19.93 0.65 -12.78
N ASP A 163 18.85 -0.11 -12.71
CA ASP A 163 18.23 -0.80 -13.84
C ASP A 163 16.70 -0.73 -13.80
N LYS A 164 16.12 0.02 -14.73
CA LYS A 164 14.67 0.16 -14.87
C LYS A 164 13.95 -1.17 -15.17
N ASN A 165 14.64 -2.14 -15.81
CA ASN A 165 14.03 -3.44 -16.12
C ASN A 165 13.73 -4.23 -14.85
N LEU A 166 14.60 -4.13 -13.84
CA LEU A 166 14.33 -4.69 -12.51
C LEU A 166 13.08 -4.05 -11.88
N GLY A 167 12.87 -2.75 -12.09
CA GLY A 167 11.68 -2.06 -11.66
C GLY A 167 10.40 -2.61 -12.29
N TYR A 168 10.42 -2.93 -13.59
CA TYR A 168 9.28 -3.58 -14.26
C TYR A 168 9.05 -5.01 -13.75
N ILE A 169 10.08 -5.79 -13.50
CA ILE A 169 9.96 -7.13 -12.92
C ILE A 169 9.32 -7.06 -11.55
N LEU A 170 9.75 -6.12 -10.69
CA LEU A 170 9.18 -5.89 -9.38
C LEU A 170 7.71 -5.47 -9.46
N LEU A 171 7.35 -4.61 -10.42
CA LEU A 171 5.99 -4.19 -10.64
C LEU A 171 5.08 -5.35 -11.03
N ILE A 172 5.51 -6.15 -12.02
CA ILE A 172 4.75 -7.31 -12.49
C ILE A 172 4.57 -8.34 -11.36
N SER A 173 5.64 -8.65 -10.62
CA SER A 173 5.59 -9.59 -9.51
C SER A 173 4.68 -9.08 -8.38
N GLY A 174 4.72 -7.79 -8.07
CA GLY A 174 3.86 -7.15 -7.08
C GLY A 174 2.38 -7.21 -7.46
N TYR A 175 2.05 -6.88 -8.70
CA TYR A 175 0.67 -6.96 -9.18
C TYR A 175 0.17 -8.39 -9.29
N LEU A 176 1.01 -9.32 -9.74
CA LEU A 176 0.66 -10.74 -9.74
C LEU A 176 0.37 -11.24 -8.33
N SER A 177 1.20 -10.89 -7.37
CA SER A 177 1.00 -11.20 -5.94
C SER A 177 -0.31 -10.62 -5.41
N MET A 178 -0.61 -9.37 -5.74
CA MET A 178 -1.87 -8.70 -5.40
C MET A 178 -3.08 -9.47 -5.96
N PHE A 179 -3.06 -9.84 -7.22
CA PHE A 179 -4.13 -10.60 -7.86
C PHE A 179 -4.29 -12.00 -7.23
N LEU A 180 -3.19 -12.71 -6.98
CA LEU A 180 -3.21 -14.01 -6.33
C LEU A 180 -3.78 -13.90 -4.91
N MET A 181 -3.36 -12.91 -4.14
CA MET A 181 -3.89 -12.67 -2.79
C MET A 181 -5.38 -12.39 -2.83
N ALA A 182 -5.85 -11.58 -3.78
CA ALA A 182 -7.26 -11.28 -3.95
C ALA A 182 -8.09 -12.52 -4.31
N LEU A 183 -7.54 -13.43 -5.11
CA LEU A 183 -8.20 -14.70 -5.45
C LEU A 183 -8.26 -15.66 -4.26
N ILE A 184 -7.18 -15.76 -3.50
CA ILE A 184 -7.12 -16.63 -2.29
C ILE A 184 -8.09 -16.13 -1.22
N THR A 185 -8.15 -14.82 -1.02
CA THR A 185 -9.03 -14.18 -0.02
C THR A 185 -10.50 -14.14 -0.48
N SER A 186 -10.76 -14.54 -1.72
CA SER A 186 -12.11 -14.59 -2.29
C SER A 186 -12.88 -15.79 -1.74
N ASP A 187 -13.47 -15.64 -0.54
CA ASP A 187 -14.32 -16.66 0.05
C ASP A 187 -15.55 -16.91 -0.83
N SER A 188 -15.78 -18.19 -1.18
CA SER A 188 -16.67 -18.61 -2.26
C SER A 188 -18.16 -18.50 -1.93
N LYS A 189 -18.54 -18.04 -0.74
CA LYS A 189 -19.89 -18.26 -0.19
C LYS A 189 -20.77 -17.02 0.07
N LYS A 190 -20.27 -15.81 -0.09
CA LYS A 190 -21.12 -14.62 0.09
C LYS A 190 -21.42 -13.97 -1.27
N THR A 191 -22.67 -14.13 -1.71
CA THR A 191 -23.26 -13.31 -2.75
C THR A 191 -23.17 -11.86 -2.29
N LEU A 192 -22.39 -11.06 -2.99
CA LEU A 192 -22.25 -9.62 -2.73
C LEU A 192 -23.65 -9.01 -2.77
N LYS A 193 -24.16 -8.54 -1.65
CA LYS A 193 -25.36 -7.73 -1.61
C LYS A 193 -25.01 -6.39 -2.28
N GLU A 194 -25.38 -6.23 -3.54
CA GLU A 194 -25.30 -4.94 -4.21
C GLU A 194 -26.11 -3.92 -3.39
N LYS A 195 -25.42 -3.13 -2.59
CA LYS A 195 -26.02 -1.91 -2.05
C LYS A 195 -26.24 -0.95 -3.22
N LYS A 196 -27.39 -0.28 -3.23
CA LYS A 196 -27.77 0.67 -4.28
C LYS A 196 -26.58 1.55 -4.65
N LEU A 197 -26.21 1.53 -5.94
CA LEU A 197 -25.20 2.43 -6.51
C LEU A 197 -25.57 3.86 -6.15
N VAL A 198 -24.80 4.48 -5.25
CA VAL A 198 -24.92 5.92 -5.02
C VAL A 198 -24.25 6.60 -6.22
N PRO A 199 -24.86 7.62 -6.84
CA PRO A 199 -24.28 8.28 -8.00
C PRO A 199 -22.87 8.75 -7.69
N GLN A 200 -21.90 8.37 -8.51
CA GLN A 200 -20.46 8.69 -8.38
C GLN A 200 -20.18 10.19 -8.15
N ASN A 201 -21.03 11.08 -8.65
CA ASN A 201 -20.93 12.53 -8.42
C ASN A 201 -21.01 12.95 -6.93
N LYS A 202 -21.63 12.14 -6.05
CA LYS A 202 -21.63 12.40 -4.62
C LYS A 202 -20.31 12.00 -3.94
N VAL A 203 -19.67 10.94 -4.44
CA VAL A 203 -18.36 10.49 -3.95
C VAL A 203 -17.33 11.57 -4.15
N ILE A 204 -17.22 12.10 -5.37
CA ILE A 204 -16.25 13.12 -5.76
C ILE A 204 -16.46 14.41 -4.97
N LYS A 205 -17.72 14.82 -4.76
CA LYS A 205 -18.03 16.05 -4.03
C LYS A 205 -17.62 15.96 -2.56
N ASN A 206 -17.76 14.81 -1.94
CA ASN A 206 -17.33 14.59 -0.55
C ASN A 206 -15.79 14.43 -0.43
N PHE A 207 -15.12 13.82 -1.42
CA PHE A 207 -13.65 13.76 -1.45
C PHE A 207 -13.01 15.14 -1.63
N GLY A 208 -13.62 16.02 -2.41
CA GLY A 208 -13.13 17.39 -2.62
C GLY A 208 -13.34 18.33 -1.43
N THR A 209 -14.27 18.04 -0.54
CA THR A 209 -14.49 18.82 0.69
C THR A 209 -13.53 18.44 1.81
N ASN A 210 -13.14 17.18 1.93
CA ASN A 210 -12.18 16.71 2.92
C ASN A 210 -10.70 17.07 2.61
N LEU A 211 -10.44 17.67 1.45
CA LEU A 211 -9.12 18.22 1.08
C LEU A 211 -8.96 19.69 1.47
N LYS A 212 -10.01 20.32 2.03
CA LYS A 212 -10.00 21.73 2.45
C LYS A 212 -9.84 21.93 3.97
N ASP A 213 -9.95 20.87 4.75
CA ASP A 213 -9.69 20.81 6.19
C ASP A 213 -8.33 20.14 6.44
#